data_ec00042cb0086863f007212a8cd0f8cc
#
_entry.id   ec00042cb0086863f007212a8cd0f8cc
#
_cell.length_a   1.000
_cell.length_b   1.000
_cell.length_c   1.000
_cell.angle_alpha   90.00
_cell.angle_beta   90.00
_cell.angle_gamma   90.00
#
_symmetry.space_group_name_H-M   'P 1'
#
loop_
_entity.id
_entity.type
_entity.pdbx_description
1 polymer ?
#
loop_
_entity_poly.entity_id
_entity_poly.type
_entity_poly.pdbx_seq_one_letter_code
_entity_poly.pdbx_strand_id
1 'polypeptide(L)'
;ISGIDGVLYLALYRQMRRRRFGPLFDALPSLDQLARRMRRAAGFACLLLAVGVNAGIWWAHRADVPGFSYRDPFVLALIALMLHFGLVAASGFIPFLTARRASLAAVSGLALLLVALGYSLLPRSFHWVN
;
A
#
# COMPACT_ATOMS: atom_id res chain seq x y z
N ILE A 1 -4.25 6.43 2.74
CA ILE A 1 -5.53 6.81 2.09
C ILE A 1 -6.07 5.62 1.30
N SER A 2 -5.33 5.08 0.35
CA SER A 2 -5.77 3.96 -0.49
C SER A 2 -6.21 2.73 0.33
N GLY A 3 -5.52 2.39 1.42
CA GLY A 3 -5.91 1.29 2.31
C GLY A 3 -7.19 1.58 3.09
N ILE A 4 -7.38 2.82 3.53
CA ILE A 4 -8.60 3.27 4.22
C ILE A 4 -9.78 3.22 3.25
N ASP A 5 -9.61 3.72 2.03
CA ASP A 5 -10.62 3.65 0.97
C ASP A 5 -10.96 2.20 0.62
N GLY A 6 -9.97 1.30 0.66
CA GLY A 6 -10.16 -0.13 0.49
C GLY A 6 -11.02 -0.76 1.59
N VAL A 7 -10.78 -0.39 2.86
CA VAL A 7 -11.61 -0.85 4.00
C VAL A 7 -13.04 -0.35 3.88
N LEU A 8 -13.22 0.95 3.55
CA LEU A 8 -14.53 1.53 3.34
C LEU A 8 -15.28 0.85 2.19
N TYR A 9 -14.59 0.57 1.09
CA TYR A 9 -15.16 -0.17 -0.03
C TYR A 9 -15.66 -1.55 0.39
N LEU A 10 -14.84 -2.32 1.12
CA LEU A 10 -15.21 -3.65 1.58
C LEU A 10 -16.38 -3.61 2.58
N ALA A 11 -16.38 -2.64 3.49
CA ALA A 11 -17.48 -2.44 4.43
C ALA A 11 -18.80 -2.13 3.70
N LEU A 12 -18.76 -1.23 2.74
CA LEU A 12 -19.92 -0.85 1.94
C LEU A 12 -20.43 -2.02 1.08
N TYR A 13 -19.51 -2.74 0.43
CA TYR A 13 -19.83 -3.93 -0.34
C TYR A 13 -20.49 -5.01 0.52
N ARG A 14 -20.01 -5.22 1.74
CA ARG A 14 -20.55 -6.19 2.68
C ARG A 14 -21.95 -5.81 3.16
N GLN A 15 -22.20 -4.51 3.39
CA GLN A 15 -23.54 -3.99 3.74
C GLN A 15 -24.52 -4.14 2.61
N MET A 16 -24.14 -3.85 1.37
CA MET A 16 -24.99 -4.04 0.19
C MET A 16 -25.37 -5.51 0.01
N ARG A 17 -24.43 -6.43 0.18
CA ARG A 17 -24.71 -7.87 0.06
C ARG A 17 -25.67 -8.38 1.15
N ARG A 18 -25.64 -7.76 2.33
CA ARG A 18 -26.53 -8.12 3.46
C ARG A 18 -27.90 -7.43 3.40
N ARG A 19 -28.17 -6.61 2.37
CA ARG A 19 -29.40 -5.79 2.25
C ARG A 19 -29.70 -4.95 3.49
N ARG A 20 -28.71 -4.60 4.29
CA ARG A 20 -28.87 -3.71 5.43
C ARG A 20 -28.46 -2.30 5.01
N PHE A 21 -29.46 -1.54 4.60
CA PHE A 21 -29.30 -0.10 4.29
C PHE A 21 -29.30 0.66 5.61
N GLY A 22 -28.13 1.02 6.11
CA GLY A 22 -27.96 1.84 7.30
C GLY A 22 -27.66 3.31 6.95
N PRO A 23 -27.65 4.22 7.94
CA PRO A 23 -27.35 5.65 7.75
C PRO A 23 -25.95 5.89 7.14
N LEU A 24 -25.06 4.91 7.21
CA LEU A 24 -23.75 4.95 6.55
C LEU A 24 -23.84 4.88 5.01
N PHE A 25 -24.91 4.29 4.49
CA PHE A 25 -25.09 4.14 3.03
C PHE A 25 -25.39 5.49 2.36
N ASP A 26 -26.14 6.35 3.03
CA ASP A 26 -26.49 7.69 2.50
C ASP A 26 -25.35 8.69 2.66
N ALA A 27 -24.43 8.46 3.59
CA ALA A 27 -23.32 9.36 3.88
C ALA A 27 -22.03 9.04 3.10
N LEU A 28 -21.93 7.84 2.48
CA LEU A 28 -20.74 7.41 1.76
C LEU A 28 -20.85 7.66 0.24
N PRO A 29 -19.72 8.04 -0.41
CA PRO A 29 -19.68 8.20 -1.85
C PRO A 29 -19.98 6.85 -2.56
N SER A 30 -20.46 6.90 -3.80
CA SER A 30 -20.75 5.73 -4.59
C SER A 30 -19.54 4.79 -4.68
N LEU A 31 -19.77 3.47 -4.75
CA LEU A 31 -18.71 2.46 -4.87
C LEU A 31 -17.71 2.76 -6.00
N ASP A 32 -18.21 3.31 -7.11
CA ASP A 32 -17.37 3.72 -8.24
C ASP A 32 -16.46 4.89 -7.93
N GLN A 33 -16.96 5.87 -7.17
CA GLN A 33 -16.14 7.00 -6.74
C GLN A 33 -15.06 6.54 -5.77
N LEU A 34 -15.40 5.66 -4.83
CA LEU A 34 -14.47 5.11 -3.87
C LEU A 34 -13.38 4.27 -4.55
N ALA A 35 -13.77 3.45 -5.53
CA ALA A 35 -12.82 2.67 -6.33
C ALA A 35 -11.86 3.56 -7.15
N ARG A 36 -12.38 4.66 -7.73
CA ARG A 36 -11.53 5.64 -8.45
C ARG A 36 -10.57 6.36 -7.51
N ARG A 37 -11.02 6.77 -6.32
CA ARG A 37 -10.17 7.40 -5.30
C ARG A 37 -9.07 6.46 -4.83
N MET A 38 -9.42 5.21 -4.53
CA MET A 38 -8.48 4.16 -4.13
C MET A 38 -7.37 3.97 -5.19
N ARG A 39 -7.74 3.87 -6.46
CA ARG A 39 -6.78 3.69 -7.56
C ARG A 39 -5.86 4.91 -7.73
N ARG A 40 -6.41 6.13 -7.66
CA ARG A 40 -5.61 7.36 -7.73
C ARG A 40 -4.63 7.45 -6.54
N ALA A 41 -5.11 7.21 -5.34
CA ALA A 41 -4.26 7.22 -4.14
C ALA A 41 -3.16 6.14 -4.21
N ALA A 42 -3.47 4.94 -4.72
CA ALA A 42 -2.48 3.88 -4.95
C ALA A 42 -1.44 4.28 -6.01
N GLY A 43 -1.87 4.97 -7.08
CA GLY A 43 -0.96 5.51 -8.09
C GLY A 43 0.01 6.54 -7.51
N PHE A 44 -0.47 7.47 -6.71
CA PHE A 44 0.39 8.43 -6.00
C PHE A 44 1.34 7.73 -5.03
N ALA A 45 0.87 6.76 -4.27
CA ALA A 45 1.72 5.98 -3.38
C ALA A 45 2.82 5.23 -4.14
N CYS A 46 2.50 4.63 -5.28
CA CYS A 46 3.47 3.97 -6.15
C CYS A 46 4.54 4.94 -6.67
N LEU A 47 4.15 6.13 -7.12
CA LEU A 47 5.08 7.16 -7.59
C LEU A 47 5.99 7.65 -6.46
N LEU A 48 5.43 7.95 -5.28
CA LEU A 48 6.21 8.38 -4.12
C LEU A 48 7.20 7.31 -3.67
N LEU A 49 6.79 6.04 -3.66
CA LEU A 49 7.67 4.92 -3.35
C LEU A 49 8.78 4.77 -4.38
N ALA A 50 8.46 4.91 -5.68
CA ALA A 50 9.45 4.86 -6.74
C ALA A 50 10.51 5.96 -6.57
N VAL A 51 10.08 7.19 -6.32
CA VAL A 51 11.00 8.32 -6.07
C VAL A 51 11.83 8.07 -4.80
N GLY A 52 11.19 7.63 -3.71
CA GLY A 52 11.87 7.36 -2.44
C GLY A 52 12.92 6.26 -2.55
N VAL A 53 12.58 5.15 -3.21
CA VAL A 53 13.51 4.03 -3.43
C VAL A 53 14.69 4.47 -4.29
N ASN A 54 14.44 5.17 -5.39
CA ASN A 54 15.52 5.65 -6.27
C ASN A 54 16.42 6.66 -5.54
N ALA A 55 15.85 7.60 -4.80
CA ALA A 55 16.61 8.56 -4.01
C ALA A 55 17.45 7.86 -2.92
N GLY A 56 16.88 6.86 -2.26
CA GLY A 56 17.58 6.07 -1.24
C GLY A 56 18.76 5.28 -1.82
N ILE A 57 18.58 4.63 -2.95
CA ILE A 57 19.64 3.91 -3.67
C ILE A 57 20.72 4.87 -4.12
N TRP A 58 20.35 6.00 -4.73
CA TRP A 58 21.31 7.01 -5.17
C TRP A 58 22.13 7.58 -4.01
N TRP A 59 21.48 7.87 -2.88
CA TRP A 59 22.16 8.34 -1.69
C TRP A 59 23.11 7.27 -1.13
N ALA A 60 22.68 6.01 -1.04
CA ALA A 60 23.48 4.92 -0.54
C ALA A 60 24.76 4.69 -1.37
N HIS A 61 24.67 4.85 -2.70
CA HIS A 61 25.83 4.79 -3.58
C HIS A 61 26.79 5.98 -3.39
N ARG A 62 26.25 7.20 -3.17
CA ARG A 62 27.11 8.38 -2.96
C ARG A 62 27.78 8.41 -1.59
N ALA A 63 27.08 7.93 -0.58
CA ALA A 63 27.58 7.92 0.79
C ALA A 63 28.49 6.74 1.08
N ASP A 64 28.74 5.86 0.10
CA ASP A 64 29.57 4.65 0.21
C ASP A 64 29.24 3.85 1.49
N VAL A 65 27.93 3.64 1.71
CA VAL A 65 27.42 3.03 2.96
C VAL A 65 27.93 1.59 3.07
N PRO A 66 28.75 1.26 4.07
CA PRO A 66 29.29 -0.08 4.23
C PRO A 66 28.15 -1.08 4.45
N GLY A 67 28.15 -2.16 3.65
CA GLY A 67 27.17 -3.23 3.78
C GLY A 67 25.85 -2.97 3.04
N PHE A 68 25.71 -1.92 2.25
CA PHE A 68 24.56 -1.73 1.38
C PHE A 68 24.49 -2.87 0.35
N SER A 69 23.38 -3.57 0.34
CA SER A 69 23.10 -4.65 -0.62
C SER A 69 21.69 -4.51 -1.18
N TYR A 70 21.56 -4.68 -2.49
CA TYR A 70 20.23 -4.78 -3.14
C TYR A 70 19.40 -5.97 -2.63
N ARG A 71 20.04 -6.92 -1.93
CA ARG A 71 19.38 -8.06 -1.29
C ARG A 71 18.94 -7.77 0.14
N ASP A 72 19.11 -6.53 0.61
CA ASP A 72 18.61 -6.13 1.92
C ASP A 72 17.09 -6.38 1.96
N PRO A 73 16.59 -7.10 2.96
CA PRO A 73 15.15 -7.41 3.09
C PRO A 73 14.29 -6.16 3.13
N PHE A 74 14.81 -5.05 3.61
CA PHE A 74 14.10 -3.78 3.62
C PHE A 74 13.92 -3.20 2.21
N VAL A 75 14.96 -3.24 1.37
CA VAL A 75 14.89 -2.78 -0.03
C VAL A 75 13.92 -3.66 -0.83
N LEU A 76 14.00 -4.98 -0.64
CA LEU A 76 13.09 -5.93 -1.28
C LEU A 76 11.63 -5.70 -0.85
N ALA A 77 11.39 -5.42 0.43
CA ALA A 77 10.05 -5.10 0.94
C ALA A 77 9.49 -3.82 0.30
N LEU A 78 10.30 -2.77 0.14
CA LEU A 78 9.89 -1.53 -0.52
C LEU A 78 9.57 -1.74 -1.99
N ILE A 79 10.36 -2.52 -2.72
CA ILE A 79 10.11 -2.86 -4.12
C ILE A 79 8.81 -3.68 -4.24
N ALA A 80 8.62 -4.68 -3.37
CA ALA A 80 7.41 -5.48 -3.34
C ALA A 80 6.16 -4.61 -3.06
N LEU A 81 6.28 -3.66 -2.14
CA LEU A 81 5.21 -2.71 -1.80
C LEU A 81 4.92 -1.77 -2.97
N MET A 82 5.93 -1.29 -3.68
CA MET A 82 5.79 -0.47 -4.88
C MET A 82 5.04 -1.22 -5.98
N LEU A 83 5.43 -2.47 -6.26
CA LEU A 83 4.74 -3.33 -7.23
C LEU A 83 3.29 -3.60 -6.83
N HIS A 84 3.06 -3.82 -5.54
CA HIS A 84 1.73 -4.06 -5.00
C HIS A 84 0.79 -2.85 -5.20
N PHE A 85 1.23 -1.64 -4.87
CA PHE A 85 0.45 -0.43 -5.12
C PHE A 85 0.31 -0.11 -6.61
N GLY A 86 1.32 -0.42 -7.41
CA GLY A 86 1.25 -0.33 -8.88
C GLY A 86 0.15 -1.23 -9.44
N LEU A 87 0.02 -2.44 -8.93
CA LEU A 87 -1.03 -3.38 -9.32
C LEU A 87 -2.43 -2.87 -8.95
N VAL A 88 -2.58 -2.29 -7.76
CA VAL A 88 -3.85 -1.68 -7.32
C VAL A 88 -4.20 -0.49 -8.22
N ALA A 89 -3.24 0.36 -8.55
CA ALA A 89 -3.45 1.50 -9.45
C ALA A 89 -3.87 1.04 -10.86
N ALA A 90 -3.22 -0.01 -11.37
CA ALA A 90 -3.51 -0.59 -12.69
C ALA A 90 -4.79 -1.43 -12.73
N SER A 91 -5.45 -1.68 -11.60
CA SER A 91 -6.64 -2.55 -11.53
C SER A 91 -7.80 -2.12 -12.43
N GLY A 92 -7.85 -0.85 -12.82
CA GLY A 92 -8.86 -0.35 -13.76
C GLY A 92 -8.65 -0.80 -15.20
N PHE A 93 -7.43 -1.19 -15.57
CA PHE A 93 -7.05 -1.64 -16.92
C PHE A 93 -7.01 -3.16 -17.03
N ILE A 94 -7.01 -3.87 -15.90
CA ILE A 94 -6.91 -5.32 -15.85
C ILE A 94 -8.30 -5.91 -15.57
N PRO A 95 -8.95 -6.54 -16.56
CA PRO A 95 -10.32 -7.04 -16.42
C PRO A 95 -10.47 -8.14 -15.36
N PHE A 96 -9.37 -8.84 -15.05
CA PHE A 96 -9.34 -9.88 -14.01
C PHE A 96 -9.32 -9.31 -12.59
N LEU A 97 -8.88 -8.06 -12.42
CA LEU A 97 -8.79 -7.40 -11.12
C LEU A 97 -10.10 -6.65 -10.82
N THR A 98 -11.09 -7.35 -10.32
CA THR A 98 -12.34 -6.74 -9.87
C THR A 98 -12.07 -5.72 -8.75
N ALA A 99 -12.93 -4.71 -8.61
CA ALA A 99 -12.80 -3.67 -7.58
C ALA A 99 -12.69 -4.28 -6.16
N ARG A 100 -13.32 -5.43 -5.90
CA ARG A 100 -13.20 -6.16 -4.64
C ARG A 100 -11.79 -6.72 -4.42
N ARG A 101 -11.17 -7.30 -5.45
CA ARG A 101 -9.78 -7.82 -5.34
C ARG A 101 -8.80 -6.68 -5.18
N ALA A 102 -9.01 -5.58 -5.91
CA ALA A 102 -8.19 -4.39 -5.76
C ALA A 102 -8.30 -3.77 -4.35
N SER A 103 -9.49 -3.76 -3.73
CA SER A 103 -9.66 -3.27 -2.36
C SER A 103 -9.01 -4.17 -1.32
N LEU A 104 -9.07 -5.49 -1.49
CA LEU A 104 -8.34 -6.43 -0.63
C LEU A 104 -6.83 -6.23 -0.76
N ALA A 105 -6.34 -6.03 -1.98
CA ALA A 105 -4.95 -5.72 -2.22
C ALA A 105 -4.54 -4.38 -1.57
N ALA A 106 -5.36 -3.33 -1.66
CA ALA A 106 -5.07 -2.05 -1.01
C ALA A 106 -4.99 -2.18 0.52
N VAL A 107 -5.88 -2.96 1.14
CA VAL A 107 -5.86 -3.23 2.59
C VAL A 107 -4.63 -4.03 2.99
N SER A 108 -4.27 -5.07 2.23
CA SER A 108 -3.06 -5.85 2.50
C SER A 108 -1.80 -5.01 2.33
N GLY A 109 -1.74 -4.10 1.36
CA GLY A 109 -0.65 -3.14 1.19
C GLY A 109 -0.50 -2.21 2.39
N LEU A 110 -1.62 -1.71 2.94
CA LEU A 110 -1.59 -0.91 4.16
C LEU A 110 -1.05 -1.71 5.35
N ALA A 111 -1.50 -2.95 5.52
CA ALA A 111 -1.02 -3.82 6.59
C ALA A 111 0.49 -4.09 6.47
N LEU A 112 0.99 -4.39 5.27
CA LEU A 112 2.42 -4.58 4.99
C LEU A 112 3.22 -3.31 5.29
N LEU A 113 2.71 -2.14 4.94
CA LEU A 113 3.35 -0.86 5.22
C LEU A 113 3.45 -0.60 6.72
N LEU A 114 2.39 -0.88 7.48
CA LEU A 114 2.40 -0.73 8.94
C LEU A 114 3.38 -1.71 9.61
N VAL A 115 3.47 -2.94 9.12
CA VAL A 115 4.44 -3.93 9.60
C VAL A 115 5.87 -3.48 9.29
N ALA A 116 6.14 -3.02 8.08
CA ALA A 116 7.46 -2.51 7.68
C ALA A 116 7.85 -1.28 8.51
N LEU A 117 6.92 -0.36 8.76
CA LEU A 117 7.14 0.81 9.60
C LEU A 117 7.39 0.41 11.04
N GLY A 118 6.59 -0.51 11.59
CA GLY A 118 6.78 -1.06 12.94
C GLY A 118 8.14 -1.73 13.10
N TYR A 119 8.57 -2.49 12.09
CA TYR A 119 9.90 -3.11 12.09
C TYR A 119 11.03 -2.08 12.07
N SER A 120 10.86 -0.98 11.35
CA SER A 120 11.86 0.09 11.30
C SER A 120 11.97 0.90 12.60
N LEU A 121 10.89 0.93 13.38
CA LEU A 121 10.85 1.63 14.67
C LEU A 121 11.33 0.77 15.85
N LEU A 122 11.44 -0.55 15.66
CA LEU A 122 12.03 -1.40 16.68
C LEU A 122 13.50 -1.04 16.84
N PRO A 123 13.94 -0.62 18.03
CA PRO A 123 15.35 -0.36 18.27
C PRO A 123 16.11 -1.65 17.97
N ARG A 124 17.09 -1.57 17.08
CA ARG A 124 18.04 -2.64 16.78
C ARG A 124 18.91 -2.89 18.01
N SER A 125 18.29 -3.32 19.10
CA SER A 125 18.96 -3.58 20.38
C SER A 125 19.86 -4.82 20.36
N PHE A 126 20.04 -5.48 19.20
CA PHE A 126 20.89 -6.67 19.08
C PHE A 126 22.31 -6.41 18.55
N HIS A 127 22.69 -5.19 18.25
CA HIS A 127 24.04 -4.87 17.78
C HIS A 127 24.91 -4.04 18.75
N TRP A 128 24.52 -3.97 20.02
CA TRP A 128 25.35 -3.37 21.07
C TRP A 128 25.91 -4.43 22.04
N VAL A 129 26.22 -5.60 21.55
CA VAL A 129 27.03 -6.57 22.31
C VAL A 129 28.28 -6.85 21.47
N ASN A 130 29.27 -6.05 21.74
CA ASN A 130 30.72 -6.02 21.58
C ASN A 130 31.23 -4.74 20.97
#